data_ecca43914e351af2dee00efc1418471f
#
_entry.id   ecca43914e351af2dee00efc1418471f
#
_cell.length_a   1.000
_cell.length_b   1.000
_cell.length_c   1.000
_cell.angle_alpha   90.00
_cell.angle_beta   90.00
_cell.angle_gamma   90.00
#
_symmetry.space_group_name_H-M   'P 1'
#
loop_
_entity.id
_entity.type
_entity.pdbx_description
1 polymer ?
#
loop_
_entity_poly.entity_id
_entity_poly.type
_entity_poly.pdbx_seq_one_letter_code
_entity_poly.pdbx_strand_id
1 'polypeptide(L)'
;TWCRPGDEVLCERTAHIAVYEAGGPAANAGVMMHAIDGERGRFTAAQLQASFRAKWRHCPQPSLVCVEQTANLGGGSVWPLDQLNAVATLAHERGLRTHMDGARLLNASAATGISARDYAAQFDSVWIDFSKGLGAPIGACLAGSREFIDRAWVVKQRLGGAMRQGLAGGQPQGLAAGQPGQRRVEAGVA
;
A
#
# COMPACT_ATOMS: atom_id res chain seq x y z
N THR A 1 6.53 -7.57 3.65
CA THR A 1 5.98 -7.74 5.02
C THR A 1 4.70 -8.59 5.02
N TRP A 2 3.75 -8.36 4.11
CA TRP A 2 2.50 -9.15 4.02
C TRP A 2 2.65 -10.49 3.31
N CYS A 3 3.55 -10.57 2.34
CA CYS A 3 3.66 -11.71 1.44
C CYS A 3 4.85 -12.61 1.77
N ARG A 4 4.79 -13.82 1.27
CA ARG A 4 5.87 -14.82 1.25
C ARG A 4 6.26 -15.11 -0.20
N PRO A 5 7.46 -15.64 -0.47
CA PRO A 5 7.83 -16.10 -1.79
C PRO A 5 6.81 -17.12 -2.34
N GLY A 6 6.36 -16.88 -3.59
CA GLY A 6 5.34 -17.67 -4.26
C GLY A 6 3.91 -17.16 -4.09
N ASP A 7 3.67 -16.19 -3.19
CA ASP A 7 2.36 -15.54 -3.06
C ASP A 7 2.05 -14.66 -4.27
N GLU A 8 0.76 -14.41 -4.49
CA GLU A 8 0.28 -13.54 -5.55
C GLU A 8 -0.23 -12.20 -4.97
N VAL A 9 0.14 -11.09 -5.63
CA VAL A 9 -0.33 -9.74 -5.32
C VAL A 9 -1.24 -9.26 -6.44
N LEU A 10 -2.48 -8.95 -6.09
CA LEU A 10 -3.48 -8.42 -7.02
C LEU A 10 -3.45 -6.90 -7.03
N CYS A 11 -3.34 -6.30 -8.21
CA CYS A 11 -3.39 -4.85 -8.39
C CYS A 11 -3.92 -4.49 -9.78
N GLU A 12 -4.27 -3.23 -9.98
CA GLU A 12 -4.60 -2.76 -11.34
C GLU A 12 -3.37 -2.84 -12.24
N ARG A 13 -3.57 -3.16 -13.52
CA ARG A 13 -2.51 -3.42 -14.51
C ARG A 13 -1.47 -2.31 -14.62
N THR A 14 -1.89 -1.05 -14.47
CA THR A 14 -1.05 0.13 -14.60
C THR A 14 -0.58 0.70 -13.27
N ALA A 15 -0.87 0.00 -12.14
CA ALA A 15 -0.42 0.44 -10.81
C ALA A 15 1.11 0.54 -10.76
N HIS A 16 1.63 1.53 -10.04
CA HIS A 16 3.06 1.82 -9.95
C HIS A 16 3.88 0.60 -9.53
N ILE A 17 3.39 -0.15 -8.55
CA ILE A 17 4.03 -1.39 -8.06
C ILE A 17 4.20 -2.46 -9.16
N ALA A 18 3.33 -2.46 -10.18
CA ALA A 18 3.40 -3.42 -11.28
C ALA A 18 4.36 -2.99 -12.39
N VAL A 19 4.48 -1.67 -12.65
CA VAL A 19 5.13 -1.15 -13.87
C VAL A 19 6.47 -0.48 -13.62
N TYR A 20 6.67 0.19 -12.46
CA TYR A 20 7.81 1.10 -12.28
C TYR A 20 8.87 0.67 -11.26
N GLU A 21 8.64 -0.41 -10.51
CA GLU A 21 9.54 -0.83 -9.42
C GLU A 21 10.70 -1.75 -9.89
N ALA A 22 11.02 -1.74 -11.16
CA ALA A 22 12.12 -2.55 -11.73
C ALA A 22 12.09 -4.03 -11.32
N GLY A 23 10.89 -4.60 -11.15
CA GLY A 23 10.72 -5.97 -10.66
C GLY A 23 10.95 -6.14 -9.16
N GLY A 24 10.98 -5.04 -8.40
CA GLY A 24 11.23 -5.03 -6.96
C GLY A 24 10.36 -6.00 -6.15
N PRO A 25 9.05 -6.10 -6.39
CA PRO A 25 8.20 -7.07 -5.69
C PRO A 25 8.66 -8.52 -5.89
N ALA A 26 9.03 -8.90 -7.10
CA ALA A 26 9.56 -10.24 -7.40
C ALA A 26 10.95 -10.44 -6.78
N ALA A 27 11.85 -9.47 -6.96
CA ALA A 27 13.23 -9.57 -6.50
C ALA A 27 13.35 -9.58 -4.96
N ASN A 28 12.57 -8.75 -4.26
CA ASN A 28 12.70 -8.57 -2.82
C ASN A 28 11.72 -9.43 -2.00
N ALA A 29 10.57 -9.76 -2.55
CA ALA A 29 9.53 -10.51 -1.84
C ALA A 29 9.22 -11.88 -2.48
N GLY A 30 9.73 -12.16 -3.68
CA GLY A 30 9.47 -13.41 -4.40
C GLY A 30 8.00 -13.57 -4.82
N VAL A 31 7.26 -12.49 -4.96
CA VAL A 31 5.82 -12.53 -5.27
C VAL A 31 5.57 -12.50 -6.77
N MET A 32 4.42 -13.02 -7.16
CA MET A 32 3.89 -12.89 -8.51
C MET A 32 2.90 -11.71 -8.55
N MET A 33 3.00 -10.87 -9.58
CA MET A 33 2.03 -9.80 -9.81
C MET A 33 0.87 -10.33 -10.66
N HIS A 34 -0.35 -10.15 -10.19
CA HIS A 34 -1.56 -10.47 -10.92
C HIS A 34 -2.30 -9.18 -11.29
N ALA A 35 -2.21 -8.82 -12.55
CA ALA A 35 -2.81 -7.60 -13.07
C ALA A 35 -4.31 -7.76 -13.30
N ILE A 36 -5.10 -6.85 -12.73
CA ILE A 36 -6.53 -6.70 -12.98
C ILE A 36 -6.73 -5.64 -14.06
N ASP A 37 -7.52 -5.94 -15.09
CA ASP A 37 -7.87 -4.98 -16.12
C ASP A 37 -8.94 -4.02 -15.57
N GLY A 38 -8.49 -2.84 -15.20
CA GLY A 38 -9.32 -1.78 -14.67
C GLY A 38 -9.55 -0.65 -15.67
N GLU A 39 -10.16 0.42 -15.20
CA GLU A 39 -10.35 1.64 -15.97
C GLU A 39 -9.71 2.82 -15.25
N ARG A 40 -8.81 3.53 -15.94
CA ARG A 40 -8.06 4.66 -15.38
C ARG A 40 -7.35 4.33 -14.05
N GLY A 41 -6.73 3.14 -13.99
CA GLY A 41 -5.98 2.69 -12.82
C GLY A 41 -6.84 2.21 -11.64
N ARG A 42 -8.15 1.97 -11.86
CA ARG A 42 -9.11 1.54 -10.84
C ARG A 42 -9.85 0.29 -11.31
N PHE A 43 -10.20 -0.56 -10.38
CA PHE A 43 -11.02 -1.75 -10.63
C PHE A 43 -12.17 -1.87 -9.61
N THR A 44 -13.21 -2.57 -9.97
CA THR A 44 -14.36 -2.82 -9.12
C THR A 44 -14.18 -4.09 -8.28
N ALA A 45 -14.97 -4.25 -7.22
CA ALA A 45 -15.03 -5.50 -6.46
C ALA A 45 -15.45 -6.68 -7.36
N ALA A 46 -16.30 -6.46 -8.38
CA ALA A 46 -16.66 -7.49 -9.34
C ALA A 46 -15.47 -7.96 -10.20
N GLN A 47 -14.62 -7.02 -10.65
CA GLN A 47 -13.39 -7.36 -11.37
C GLN A 47 -12.37 -8.08 -10.46
N LEU A 48 -12.25 -7.64 -9.20
CA LEU A 48 -11.44 -8.36 -8.21
C LEU A 48 -11.98 -9.78 -7.99
N GLN A 49 -13.30 -9.94 -7.83
CA GLN A 49 -13.93 -11.26 -7.69
C GLN A 49 -13.65 -12.18 -8.88
N ALA A 50 -13.71 -11.64 -10.10
CA ALA A 50 -13.43 -12.39 -11.32
C ALA A 50 -11.96 -12.78 -11.49
N SER A 51 -11.04 -12.08 -10.84
CA SER A 51 -9.60 -12.36 -10.90
C SER A 51 -9.15 -13.50 -9.97
N PHE A 52 -9.99 -13.91 -9.01
CA PHE A 52 -9.63 -15.02 -8.12
C PHE A 52 -9.60 -16.35 -8.87
N ARG A 53 -8.48 -17.04 -8.74
CA ARG A 53 -8.31 -18.39 -9.25
C ARG A 53 -8.99 -19.42 -8.32
N ALA A 54 -9.36 -20.56 -8.86
CA ALA A 54 -9.79 -21.68 -8.02
C ALA A 54 -8.65 -22.07 -7.05
N LYS A 55 -9.02 -22.42 -5.82
CA LYS A 55 -8.05 -22.97 -4.85
C LYS A 55 -7.61 -24.34 -5.33
N TRP A 56 -6.49 -24.39 -6.00
CA TRP A 56 -5.88 -25.61 -6.49
C TRP A 56 -4.39 -25.62 -6.23
N ARG A 57 -3.86 -26.81 -5.89
CA ARG A 57 -2.43 -26.98 -5.52
C ARG A 57 -1.40 -26.52 -6.56
N HIS A 58 -1.83 -26.36 -7.82
CA HIS A 58 -0.98 -25.93 -8.93
C HIS A 58 -1.04 -24.41 -9.19
N CYS A 59 -1.88 -23.68 -8.47
CA CYS A 59 -2.04 -22.24 -8.66
C CYS A 59 -1.40 -21.47 -7.51
N PRO A 60 -0.70 -20.36 -7.80
CA PRO A 60 -0.27 -19.43 -6.75
C PRO A 60 -1.52 -18.92 -6.03
N GLN A 61 -1.39 -18.64 -4.74
CA GLN A 61 -2.50 -18.15 -3.94
C GLN A 61 -2.33 -16.65 -3.69
N PRO A 62 -3.38 -15.85 -3.91
CA PRO A 62 -3.33 -14.43 -3.60
C PRO A 62 -3.22 -14.23 -2.08
N SER A 63 -2.41 -13.26 -1.68
CA SER A 63 -2.23 -12.88 -0.27
C SER A 63 -2.49 -11.39 -0.03
N LEU A 64 -2.40 -10.56 -1.07
CA LEU A 64 -2.48 -9.12 -0.96
C LEU A 64 -3.25 -8.51 -2.13
N VAL A 65 -4.09 -7.54 -1.82
CA VAL A 65 -4.67 -6.60 -2.79
C VAL A 65 -4.04 -5.24 -2.59
N CYS A 66 -3.44 -4.69 -3.67
CA CYS A 66 -2.90 -3.34 -3.69
C CYS A 66 -3.78 -2.40 -4.52
N VAL A 67 -4.03 -1.20 -3.98
CA VAL A 67 -4.65 -0.09 -4.72
C VAL A 67 -3.71 1.12 -4.70
N GLU A 68 -3.79 1.99 -5.70
CA GLU A 68 -3.00 3.22 -5.80
C GLU A 68 -3.90 4.45 -5.74
N GLN A 69 -3.75 5.29 -4.72
CA GLN A 69 -4.52 6.52 -4.55
C GLN A 69 -3.57 7.74 -4.56
N THR A 70 -3.64 8.63 -5.54
CA THR A 70 -4.43 8.53 -6.79
C THR A 70 -3.71 7.66 -7.81
N ALA A 71 -4.44 7.06 -8.77
CA ALA A 71 -3.83 6.22 -9.80
C ALA A 71 -3.00 7.08 -10.79
N ASN A 72 -1.68 6.89 -10.79
CA ASN A 72 -0.74 7.71 -11.55
C ASN A 72 -0.97 7.62 -13.06
N LEU A 73 -0.86 6.43 -13.63
CA LEU A 73 -1.09 6.20 -15.06
C LEU A 73 -2.57 6.31 -15.45
N GLY A 74 -3.46 6.31 -14.48
CA GLY A 74 -4.87 6.63 -14.67
C GLY A 74 -5.15 8.13 -14.85
N GLY A 75 -4.09 8.96 -14.99
CA GLY A 75 -4.21 10.42 -15.10
C GLY A 75 -4.54 11.10 -13.77
N GLY A 76 -4.04 10.55 -12.67
CA GLY A 76 -4.32 11.06 -11.31
C GLY A 76 -5.76 10.78 -10.87
N SER A 77 -6.40 9.75 -11.42
CA SER A 77 -7.79 9.44 -11.07
C SER A 77 -7.92 9.10 -9.60
N VAL A 78 -8.94 9.67 -8.97
CA VAL A 78 -9.28 9.42 -7.57
C VAL A 78 -10.24 8.24 -7.50
N TRP A 79 -9.94 7.25 -6.67
CA TRP A 79 -10.87 6.19 -6.36
C TRP A 79 -12.02 6.74 -5.51
N PRO A 80 -13.28 6.48 -5.86
CA PRO A 80 -14.40 6.72 -4.97
C PRO A 80 -14.26 5.90 -3.67
N LEU A 81 -14.62 6.50 -2.54
CA LEU A 81 -14.46 5.84 -1.23
C LEU A 81 -15.28 4.55 -1.10
N ASP A 82 -16.48 4.55 -1.63
CA ASP A 82 -17.36 3.37 -1.65
C ASP A 82 -16.76 2.22 -2.46
N GLN A 83 -16.14 2.53 -3.61
CA GLN A 83 -15.45 1.53 -4.43
C GLN A 83 -14.23 0.94 -3.71
N LEU A 84 -13.42 1.79 -3.04
CA LEU A 84 -12.30 1.33 -2.21
C LEU A 84 -12.77 0.42 -1.08
N ASN A 85 -13.84 0.82 -0.38
CA ASN A 85 -14.41 0.04 0.70
C ASN A 85 -14.92 -1.31 0.21
N ALA A 86 -15.61 -1.35 -0.92
CA ALA A 86 -16.10 -2.59 -1.51
C ALA A 86 -14.96 -3.56 -1.90
N VAL A 87 -13.87 -3.03 -2.46
CA VAL A 87 -12.67 -3.81 -2.80
C VAL A 87 -12.00 -4.35 -1.53
N ALA A 88 -11.81 -3.51 -0.50
CA ALA A 88 -11.19 -3.93 0.74
C ALA A 88 -12.04 -4.96 1.50
N THR A 89 -13.36 -4.77 1.55
CA THR A 89 -14.29 -5.72 2.17
C THR A 89 -14.18 -7.09 1.50
N LEU A 90 -14.28 -7.15 0.16
CA LEU A 90 -14.17 -8.39 -0.57
C LEU A 90 -12.80 -9.08 -0.34
N ALA A 91 -11.72 -8.30 -0.33
CA ALA A 91 -10.39 -8.84 -0.04
C ALA A 91 -10.34 -9.50 1.35
N HIS A 92 -10.87 -8.85 2.37
CA HIS A 92 -10.94 -9.38 3.73
C HIS A 92 -11.83 -10.62 3.84
N GLU A 93 -12.99 -10.64 3.19
CA GLU A 93 -13.87 -11.83 3.11
C GLU A 93 -13.16 -13.04 2.48
N ARG A 94 -12.20 -12.80 1.60
CA ARG A 94 -11.35 -13.81 0.97
C ARG A 94 -10.10 -14.16 1.80
N GLY A 95 -9.91 -13.52 2.95
CA GLY A 95 -8.75 -13.74 3.84
C GLY A 95 -7.47 -13.06 3.35
N LEU A 96 -7.57 -12.11 2.42
CA LEU A 96 -6.43 -11.36 1.90
C LEU A 96 -6.14 -10.14 2.77
N ARG A 97 -4.90 -9.66 2.69
CA ARG A 97 -4.51 -8.36 3.21
C ARG A 97 -4.73 -7.27 2.17
N THR A 98 -4.84 -6.04 2.64
CA THR A 98 -5.03 -4.87 1.79
C THR A 98 -3.94 -3.84 2.03
N HIS A 99 -3.41 -3.27 0.95
CA HIS A 99 -2.44 -2.18 1.00
C HIS A 99 -2.87 -1.05 0.08
N MET A 100 -2.78 0.19 0.59
CA MET A 100 -2.96 1.37 -0.22
C MET A 100 -1.59 2.04 -0.46
N ASP A 101 -1.16 2.07 -1.72
CA ASP A 101 -0.17 3.03 -2.17
C ASP A 101 -0.83 4.41 -2.19
N GLY A 102 -0.60 5.15 -1.13
CA GLY A 102 -1.14 6.49 -0.92
C GLY A 102 -0.17 7.59 -1.35
N ALA A 103 0.64 7.35 -2.37
CA ALA A 103 1.65 8.31 -2.84
C ALA A 103 1.08 9.72 -3.07
N ARG A 104 -0.20 9.80 -3.46
CA ARG A 104 -0.94 11.05 -3.65
C ARG A 104 -2.26 11.08 -2.88
N LEU A 105 -2.36 10.35 -1.77
CA LEU A 105 -3.56 10.28 -0.94
C LEU A 105 -4.02 11.65 -0.45
N LEU A 106 -3.08 12.52 -0.08
CA LEU A 106 -3.41 13.87 0.39
C LEU A 106 -3.94 14.77 -0.76
N ASN A 107 -3.53 14.52 -2.00
CA ASN A 107 -4.11 15.17 -3.17
C ASN A 107 -5.57 14.72 -3.40
N ALA A 108 -5.84 13.42 -3.21
CA ALA A 108 -7.21 12.90 -3.25
C ALA A 108 -8.07 13.55 -2.16
N SER A 109 -7.57 13.65 -0.93
CA SER A 109 -8.26 14.30 0.19
C SER A 109 -8.57 15.78 -0.12
N ALA A 110 -7.61 16.52 -0.66
CA ALA A 110 -7.80 17.91 -1.04
C ALA A 110 -8.84 18.08 -2.14
N ALA A 111 -8.87 17.17 -3.11
CA ALA A 111 -9.80 17.24 -4.25
C ALA A 111 -11.24 16.86 -3.89
N THR A 112 -11.43 15.98 -2.88
CA THR A 112 -12.75 15.40 -2.57
C THR A 112 -13.34 15.88 -1.24
N GLY A 113 -12.53 16.47 -0.36
CA GLY A 113 -12.91 16.77 1.01
C GLY A 113 -12.96 15.56 1.94
N ILE A 114 -12.71 14.33 1.44
CA ILE A 114 -12.67 13.11 2.24
C ILE A 114 -11.31 13.03 2.93
N SER A 115 -11.30 12.77 4.23
CA SER A 115 -10.05 12.72 4.98
C SER A 115 -9.18 11.53 4.57
N ALA A 116 -7.85 11.68 4.66
CA ALA A 116 -6.91 10.58 4.46
C ALA A 116 -7.18 9.41 5.42
N ARG A 117 -7.68 9.70 6.63
CA ARG A 117 -8.11 8.70 7.62
C ARG A 117 -9.25 7.85 7.07
N ASP A 118 -10.28 8.48 6.46
CA ASP A 118 -11.45 7.76 5.95
C ASP A 118 -11.07 6.89 4.75
N TYR A 119 -10.22 7.38 3.85
CA TYR A 119 -9.66 6.58 2.77
C TYR A 119 -8.86 5.38 3.27
N ALA A 120 -8.07 5.56 4.34
CA ALA A 120 -7.21 4.52 4.90
C ALA A 120 -7.96 3.50 5.79
N ALA A 121 -9.17 3.81 6.24
CA ALA A 121 -9.84 3.11 7.34
C ALA A 121 -10.00 1.59 7.12
N GLN A 122 -10.21 1.16 5.89
CA GLN A 122 -10.45 -0.24 5.53
C GLN A 122 -9.17 -0.99 5.11
N PHE A 123 -8.01 -0.32 5.08
CA PHE A 123 -6.76 -0.94 4.64
C PHE A 123 -5.90 -1.40 5.81
N ASP A 124 -5.30 -2.59 5.69
CA ASP A 124 -4.37 -3.14 6.70
C ASP A 124 -3.07 -2.33 6.78
N SER A 125 -2.67 -1.72 5.67
CA SER A 125 -1.51 -0.82 5.62
C SER A 125 -1.65 0.24 4.53
N VAL A 126 -1.04 1.39 4.78
CA VAL A 126 -1.05 2.55 3.87
C VAL A 126 0.35 3.16 3.83
N TRP A 127 0.82 3.51 2.65
CA TRP A 127 2.04 4.26 2.45
C TRP A 127 1.72 5.67 1.95
N ILE A 128 2.46 6.68 2.40
CA ILE A 128 2.31 8.09 1.99
C ILE A 128 3.69 8.64 1.62
N ASP A 129 3.78 9.32 0.48
CA ASP A 129 4.97 9.99 0.02
C ASP A 129 4.98 11.48 0.44
N PHE A 130 6.06 11.92 1.04
CA PHE A 130 6.22 13.33 1.43
C PHE A 130 6.82 14.18 0.31
N SER A 131 7.52 13.56 -0.63
CA SER A 131 8.21 14.26 -1.72
C SER A 131 7.32 14.64 -2.90
N LYS A 132 6.08 14.14 -2.95
CA LYS A 132 5.09 14.48 -3.99
C LYS A 132 4.20 15.66 -3.55
N GLY A 133 2.98 15.39 -3.14
CA GLY A 133 1.99 16.43 -2.82
C GLY A 133 2.35 17.32 -1.64
N LEU A 134 3.21 16.88 -0.73
CA LEU A 134 3.69 17.68 0.40
C LEU A 134 4.94 18.50 0.08
N GLY A 135 5.59 18.28 -1.05
CA GLY A 135 6.76 19.05 -1.48
C GLY A 135 8.00 18.91 -0.60
N ALA A 136 8.07 17.89 0.24
CA ALA A 136 9.28 17.65 1.04
C ALA A 136 10.43 17.14 0.14
N PRO A 137 11.69 17.46 0.48
CA PRO A 137 12.82 17.04 -0.34
C PRO A 137 13.00 15.52 -0.36
N ILE A 138 12.56 14.83 0.70
CA ILE A 138 12.67 13.38 0.86
C ILE A 138 11.71 12.89 1.94
N GLY A 139 11.29 11.63 1.88
CA GLY A 139 10.63 10.94 2.96
C GLY A 139 9.31 10.30 2.58
N ALA A 140 8.99 9.28 3.34
CA ALA A 140 7.73 8.55 3.24
C ALA A 140 7.29 8.07 4.63
N CYS A 141 6.02 7.72 4.74
CA CYS A 141 5.45 7.17 5.97
C CYS A 141 4.67 5.89 5.65
N LEU A 142 4.94 4.83 6.40
CA LEU A 142 4.18 3.60 6.37
C LEU A 142 3.32 3.51 7.62
N ALA A 143 2.02 3.31 7.44
CA ALA A 143 1.03 3.16 8.51
C ALA A 143 0.39 1.78 8.48
N GLY A 144 0.07 1.24 9.67
CA GLY A 144 -0.59 -0.04 9.84
C GLY A 144 -0.72 -0.42 11.32
N SER A 145 -1.01 -1.69 11.60
CA SER A 145 -1.00 -2.18 12.98
C SER A 145 0.43 -2.19 13.55
N ARG A 146 0.55 -2.17 14.87
CA ARG A 146 1.87 -2.28 15.54
C ARG A 146 2.64 -3.51 15.04
N GLU A 147 1.99 -4.67 15.02
CA GLU A 147 2.61 -5.92 14.57
C GLU A 147 3.12 -5.83 13.12
N PHE A 148 2.37 -5.18 12.25
CA PHE A 148 2.80 -4.94 10.86
C PHE A 148 4.03 -4.04 10.81
N ILE A 149 4.02 -2.92 11.54
CA ILE A 149 5.14 -1.97 11.59
C ILE A 149 6.40 -2.61 12.17
N ASP A 150 6.27 -3.41 13.23
CA ASP A 150 7.42 -4.13 13.82
C ASP A 150 8.04 -5.11 12.81
N ARG A 151 7.23 -5.81 12.02
CA ARG A 151 7.71 -6.68 10.93
C ARG A 151 8.30 -5.87 9.77
N ALA A 152 7.67 -4.75 9.40
CA ALA A 152 8.16 -3.87 8.35
C ALA A 152 9.53 -3.27 8.71
N TRP A 153 9.74 -2.95 9.99
CA TRP A 153 11.03 -2.49 10.49
C TRP A 153 12.15 -3.51 10.25
N VAL A 154 11.89 -4.81 10.46
CA VAL A 154 12.85 -5.87 10.18
C VAL A 154 13.21 -5.90 8.69
N VAL A 155 12.22 -5.75 7.80
CA VAL A 155 12.46 -5.68 6.34
C VAL A 155 13.28 -4.44 6.00
N LYS A 156 12.92 -3.28 6.54
CA LYS A 156 13.67 -2.03 6.37
C LYS A 156 15.14 -2.18 6.80
N GLN A 157 15.39 -2.82 7.94
CA GLN A 157 16.74 -3.08 8.43
C GLN A 157 17.53 -3.96 7.46
N ARG A 158 16.92 -5.04 6.96
CA ARG A 158 17.56 -5.98 6.01
C ARG A 158 17.93 -5.30 4.68
N LEU A 159 17.12 -4.35 4.23
CA LEU A 159 17.33 -3.61 3.00
C LEU A 159 18.22 -2.36 3.18
N GLY A 160 18.82 -2.17 4.36
CA GLY A 160 19.72 -1.04 4.63
C GLY A 160 19.02 0.29 4.88
N GLY A 161 17.68 0.33 4.92
CA GLY A 161 16.90 1.56 5.10
C GLY A 161 16.78 2.04 6.54
N ALA A 162 17.25 1.28 7.52
CA ALA A 162 17.17 1.63 8.95
C ALA A 162 18.45 2.36 9.43
N MET A 163 18.76 3.47 8.81
CA MET A 163 19.93 4.28 9.20
C MET A 163 19.67 5.07 10.49
N ARG A 164 20.65 5.11 11.40
CA ARG A 164 20.59 5.88 12.66
C ARG A 164 20.71 7.39 12.43
N GLN A 165 21.37 7.78 11.36
CA GLN A 165 21.63 9.17 10.99
C GLN A 165 21.13 9.37 9.57
N GLY A 166 20.03 10.11 9.42
CA GLY A 166 19.59 10.60 8.12
C GLY A 166 20.48 11.78 7.69
N LEU A 167 20.71 11.91 6.38
CA LEU A 167 21.45 13.04 5.79
C LEU A 167 20.76 14.40 5.99
N ALA A 168 19.50 14.44 6.41
CA ALA A 168 18.80 15.64 6.83
C ALA A 168 18.87 15.71 8.36
N GLY A 169 19.72 16.57 8.90
CA GLY A 169 20.06 16.76 10.31
C GLY A 169 18.90 16.95 11.30
N GLY A 170 18.09 15.95 11.49
CA GLY A 170 17.06 15.88 12.50
C GLY A 170 16.93 14.43 12.99
N GLN A 171 17.22 14.21 14.25
CA GLN A 171 16.79 12.98 14.90
C GLN A 171 15.26 12.90 14.78
N PRO A 172 14.65 11.76 14.40
CA PRO A 172 13.24 11.57 14.59
C PRO A 172 12.99 11.58 16.10
N GLN A 173 12.55 12.72 16.61
CA GLN A 173 11.98 12.76 17.95
C GLN A 173 10.77 11.83 17.92
N GLY A 174 10.80 10.79 18.75
CA GLY A 174 9.75 9.78 18.80
C GLY A 174 8.39 10.43 18.92
N LEU A 175 7.55 10.19 17.94
CA LEU A 175 6.13 10.48 18.08
C LEU A 175 5.59 9.66 19.25
N ALA A 176 5.03 10.36 20.23
CA ALA A 176 4.51 9.80 21.46
C ALA A 176 3.67 8.55 21.20
N ALA A 177 3.87 7.52 21.98
CA ALA A 177 3.08 6.30 21.97
C ALA A 177 1.60 6.65 22.08
N GLY A 178 0.84 6.46 20.99
CA GLY A 178 -0.60 6.59 21.00
C GLY A 178 -1.22 5.57 21.94
N GLN A 179 -2.38 5.90 22.48
CA GLN A 179 -3.14 5.05 23.39
C GLN A 179 -3.44 3.67 22.78
N PRO A 180 -3.69 2.61 23.58
CA PRO A 180 -4.03 1.28 23.08
C PRO A 180 -5.23 1.35 22.14
N GLY A 181 -5.06 0.86 20.89
CA GLY A 181 -6.09 0.90 19.84
C GLY A 181 -5.83 1.89 18.71
N GLN A 182 -4.87 2.81 18.80
CA GLN A 182 -4.51 3.70 17.70
C GLN A 182 -3.43 3.07 16.80
N ARG A 183 -3.62 3.20 15.48
CA ARG A 183 -2.61 2.81 14.47
C ARG A 183 -1.37 3.66 14.65
N ARG A 184 -0.23 3.03 14.74
CA ARG A 184 1.06 3.71 14.84
C ARG A 184 1.49 4.19 13.46
N VAL A 185 1.89 5.46 13.37
CA VAL A 185 2.48 6.05 12.16
C VAL A 185 3.98 6.19 12.41
N GLU A 186 4.80 5.59 11.57
CA GLU A 186 6.25 5.76 11.63
C GLU A 186 6.74 6.38 10.32
N ALA A 187 7.46 7.50 10.43
CA ALA A 187 8.11 8.12 9.30
C ALA A 187 9.45 7.42 9.04
N GLY A 188 9.67 6.99 7.81
CA GLY A 188 10.92 6.43 7.35
C GLY A 188 11.44 7.20 6.16
N VAL A 189 12.73 7.48 6.14
CA VAL A 189 13.39 8.03 4.95
C VAL A 189 13.67 6.86 4.00
N ALA A 190 13.21 6.98 2.77
CA ALA A 190 13.50 6.06 1.69
C ALA A 190 14.88 6.31 1.12
#